data_d03aed47b903143dbd59315fdcd9dd40
#
_entry.id   d03aed47b903143dbd59315fdcd9dd40
#
_cell.length_a   1.000
_cell.length_b   1.000
_cell.length_c   1.000
_cell.angle_alpha   90.00
_cell.angle_beta   90.00
_cell.angle_gamma   90.00
#
_symmetry.space_group_name_H-M   'P 1'
#
loop_
_entity.id
_entity.type
_entity.pdbx_description
1 polymer ?
#
loop_
_entity_poly.entity_id
_entity_poly.type
_entity_poly.pdbx_seq_one_letter_code
_entity_poly.pdbx_strand_id
1 'polypeptide(L)'
;MPEGRSITAAELALLDPDGTFSSRLAADRDVLTGLARDLWTAPAESRQRRLAEMEGLAHRLGGAAGTFGYLTVSDAAFELEARIAVRRGEGESPFAEIEDRLAALLGTLEEALRER
;
A
#
# COMPACT_ATOMS: atom_id res chain seq x y z
N MET A 1 20.57 -6.72 12.32
CA MET A 1 19.69 -6.81 11.14
C MET A 1 18.86 -5.53 11.06
N PRO A 2 18.98 -4.75 10.02
CA PRO A 2 18.19 -3.53 9.93
C PRO A 2 16.72 -3.86 9.76
N GLU A 3 15.87 -3.12 10.46
CA GLU A 3 14.44 -3.26 10.34
C GLU A 3 13.98 -2.69 8.99
N GLY A 4 12.91 -3.26 8.47
CA GLY A 4 12.35 -2.80 7.21
C GLY A 4 13.20 -3.12 5.98
N ARG A 5 14.15 -4.03 6.13
CA ARG A 5 14.96 -4.46 5.00
C ARG A 5 14.09 -5.14 3.95
N SER A 6 14.28 -4.74 2.70
CA SER A 6 13.60 -5.39 1.60
C SER A 6 14.12 -6.80 1.39
N ILE A 7 13.25 -7.66 0.91
CA ILE A 7 13.60 -9.03 0.56
C ILE A 7 14.64 -9.03 -0.57
N THR A 8 15.60 -9.93 -0.49
CA THR A 8 16.59 -10.08 -1.56
C THR A 8 16.01 -10.92 -2.70
N ALA A 9 16.66 -10.84 -3.87
CA ALA A 9 16.25 -11.64 -5.01
C ALA A 9 16.30 -13.14 -4.71
N ALA A 10 17.31 -13.59 -3.95
CA ALA A 10 17.44 -14.99 -3.58
C ALA A 10 16.32 -15.43 -2.64
N GLU A 11 15.99 -14.60 -1.67
CA GLU A 11 14.89 -14.88 -0.75
C GLU A 11 13.56 -14.92 -1.48
N LEU A 12 13.37 -14.00 -2.42
CA LEU A 12 12.15 -13.94 -3.22
C LEU A 12 11.97 -15.20 -4.07
N ALA A 13 13.06 -15.72 -4.62
CA ALA A 13 13.01 -16.95 -5.42
C ALA A 13 12.48 -18.13 -4.60
N LEU A 14 12.71 -18.12 -3.29
CA LEU A 14 12.21 -19.17 -2.40
C LEU A 14 10.75 -18.94 -1.98
N LEU A 15 10.36 -17.68 -1.78
CA LEU A 15 9.04 -17.33 -1.27
C LEU A 15 8.00 -17.13 -2.37
N ASP A 16 8.45 -16.71 -3.54
CA ASP A 16 7.56 -16.39 -4.68
C ASP A 16 8.20 -16.87 -5.98
N PRO A 17 8.43 -18.19 -6.14
CA PRO A 17 9.14 -18.72 -7.28
C PRO A 17 8.45 -18.43 -8.63
N ASP A 18 7.12 -18.31 -8.63
CA ASP A 18 6.36 -18.06 -9.85
C ASP A 18 6.22 -16.57 -10.16
N GLY A 19 6.65 -15.70 -9.26
CA GLY A 19 6.45 -14.27 -9.41
C GLY A 19 5.00 -13.84 -9.26
N THR A 20 4.14 -14.71 -8.71
CA THR A 20 2.72 -14.44 -8.56
C THR A 20 2.49 -13.27 -7.62
N PHE A 21 3.20 -13.23 -6.50
CA PHE A 21 3.05 -12.14 -5.54
C PHE A 21 3.56 -10.82 -6.11
N SER A 22 4.66 -10.86 -6.86
CA SER A 22 5.18 -9.66 -7.52
C SER A 22 4.18 -9.10 -8.52
N SER A 23 3.50 -9.98 -9.25
CA SER A 23 2.44 -9.55 -10.17
C SER A 23 1.30 -8.90 -9.42
N ARG A 24 0.97 -9.44 -8.24
CA ARG A 24 -0.04 -8.84 -7.37
C ARG A 24 0.38 -7.46 -6.89
N LEU A 25 1.66 -7.28 -6.52
CA LEU A 25 2.16 -5.96 -6.11
C LEU A 25 1.97 -4.93 -7.22
N ALA A 26 2.26 -5.32 -8.46
CA ALA A 26 2.08 -4.42 -9.61
C ALA A 26 0.60 -4.07 -9.81
N ALA A 27 -0.28 -5.05 -9.69
CA ALA A 27 -1.72 -4.83 -9.83
C ALA A 27 -2.24 -3.91 -8.72
N ASP A 28 -1.80 -4.13 -7.48
CA ASP A 28 -2.22 -3.31 -6.35
C ASP A 28 -1.71 -1.88 -6.50
N ARG A 29 -0.48 -1.69 -7.01
CA ARG A 29 0.05 -0.37 -7.32
C ARG A 29 -0.86 0.35 -8.30
N ASP A 30 -1.28 -0.32 -9.35
CA ASP A 30 -2.13 0.28 -10.37
C ASP A 30 -3.50 0.66 -9.81
N VAL A 31 -4.08 -0.19 -8.97
CA VAL A 31 -5.36 0.11 -8.32
C VAL A 31 -5.23 1.32 -7.40
N LEU A 32 -4.17 1.36 -6.58
CA LEU A 32 -3.92 2.49 -5.67
C LEU A 32 -3.74 3.80 -6.44
N THR A 33 -3.01 3.74 -7.54
CA THR A 33 -2.78 4.93 -8.38
C THR A 33 -4.10 5.44 -8.95
N GLY A 34 -4.96 4.53 -9.40
CA GLY A 34 -6.28 4.90 -9.92
C GLY A 34 -7.17 5.50 -8.85
N LEU A 35 -7.21 4.89 -7.67
CA LEU A 35 -8.00 5.39 -6.55
C LEU A 35 -7.53 6.79 -6.12
N ALA A 36 -6.22 6.99 -6.08
CA ALA A 36 -5.64 8.29 -5.72
C ALA A 36 -6.04 9.37 -6.71
N ARG A 37 -5.98 9.05 -8.00
CA ARG A 37 -6.34 9.99 -9.05
C ARG A 37 -7.81 10.40 -8.94
N ASP A 38 -8.68 9.42 -8.77
CA ASP A 38 -10.11 9.66 -8.71
C ASP A 38 -10.54 10.36 -7.43
N LEU A 39 -9.79 10.18 -6.36
CA LEU A 39 -10.13 10.74 -5.05
C LEU A 39 -10.23 12.26 -5.06
N TRP A 40 -9.38 12.92 -5.84
CA TRP A 40 -9.32 14.39 -5.92
C TRP A 40 -10.51 15.00 -6.64
N THR A 41 -11.04 14.29 -7.61
CA THR A 41 -12.13 14.81 -8.46
C THR A 41 -13.48 14.27 -8.04
N ALA A 42 -13.53 13.32 -7.11
CA ALA A 42 -14.78 12.68 -6.72
C ALA A 42 -15.61 13.57 -5.80
N PRO A 43 -16.95 13.50 -5.90
CA PRO A 43 -17.83 14.11 -4.91
C PRO A 43 -17.59 13.50 -3.53
N ALA A 44 -17.98 14.24 -2.48
CA ALA A 44 -17.73 13.81 -1.11
C ALA A 44 -18.23 12.39 -0.82
N GLU A 45 -19.41 12.02 -1.34
CA GLU A 45 -19.97 10.69 -1.13
C GLU A 45 -19.09 9.60 -1.76
N SER A 46 -18.65 9.84 -2.98
CA SER A 46 -17.79 8.89 -3.69
C SER A 46 -16.41 8.82 -3.02
N ARG A 47 -15.96 9.93 -2.46
CA ARG A 47 -14.68 10.00 -1.77
C ARG A 47 -14.63 9.04 -0.58
N GLN A 48 -15.71 8.98 0.21
CA GLN A 48 -15.80 8.07 1.34
C GLN A 48 -15.67 6.61 0.90
N ARG A 49 -16.33 6.27 -0.20
CA ARG A 49 -16.28 4.92 -0.75
C ARG A 49 -14.86 4.58 -1.21
N ARG A 50 -14.20 5.52 -1.90
CA ARG A 50 -12.85 5.30 -2.39
C ARG A 50 -11.85 5.16 -1.25
N LEU A 51 -12.03 5.94 -0.19
CA LEU A 51 -11.21 5.80 1.00
C LEU A 51 -11.39 4.43 1.65
N ALA A 52 -12.63 3.93 1.68
CA ALA A 52 -12.91 2.60 2.22
C ALA A 52 -12.22 1.50 1.40
N GLU A 53 -12.27 1.62 0.07
CA GLU A 53 -11.59 0.68 -0.82
C GLU A 53 -10.09 0.71 -0.60
N MET A 54 -9.53 1.90 -0.49
CA MET A 54 -8.10 2.09 -0.27
C MET A 54 -7.67 1.51 1.08
N GLU A 55 -8.46 1.73 2.11
CA GLU A 55 -8.20 1.18 3.45
C GLU A 55 -8.16 -0.34 3.41
N GLY A 56 -9.16 -0.96 2.79
CA GLY A 56 -9.23 -2.42 2.67
C GLY A 56 -8.07 -2.99 1.89
N LEU A 57 -7.71 -2.34 0.79
CA LEU A 57 -6.58 -2.78 -0.03
C LEU A 57 -5.28 -2.67 0.75
N ALA A 58 -5.08 -1.54 1.45
CA ALA A 58 -3.87 -1.33 2.25
C ALA A 58 -3.76 -2.38 3.35
N HIS A 59 -4.88 -2.73 4.00
CA HIS A 59 -4.88 -3.76 5.03
C HIS A 59 -4.43 -5.12 4.47
N ARG A 60 -5.03 -5.54 3.36
CA ARG A 60 -4.70 -6.83 2.74
C ARG A 60 -3.27 -6.86 2.23
N LEU A 61 -2.85 -5.76 1.61
CA LEU A 61 -1.49 -5.65 1.09
C LEU A 61 -0.47 -5.70 2.21
N GLY A 62 -0.74 -5.00 3.33
CA GLY A 62 0.15 -5.01 4.49
C GLY A 62 0.36 -6.41 5.02
N GLY A 63 -0.72 -7.17 5.19
CA GLY A 63 -0.64 -8.54 5.68
C GLY A 63 0.11 -9.45 4.71
N ALA A 64 -0.23 -9.40 3.44
CA ALA A 64 0.41 -10.24 2.43
C ALA A 64 1.88 -9.89 2.25
N ALA A 65 2.21 -8.60 2.18
CA ALA A 65 3.59 -8.16 2.00
C ALA A 65 4.46 -8.61 3.18
N GLY A 66 3.92 -8.53 4.40
CA GLY A 66 4.64 -9.02 5.59
C GLY A 66 4.95 -10.50 5.49
N THR A 67 3.96 -11.29 5.03
CA THR A 67 4.13 -12.74 4.87
C THR A 67 5.24 -13.08 3.88
N PHE A 68 5.34 -12.31 2.79
CA PHE A 68 6.36 -12.55 1.76
C PHE A 68 7.67 -11.81 2.02
N GLY A 69 7.82 -11.15 3.17
CA GLY A 69 9.08 -10.52 3.55
C GLY A 69 9.28 -9.11 3.03
N TYR A 70 8.27 -8.50 2.43
CA TYR A 70 8.34 -7.11 1.98
C TYR A 70 7.99 -6.18 3.13
N LEU A 71 8.87 -6.09 4.12
CA LEU A 71 8.57 -5.39 5.36
C LEU A 71 8.34 -3.90 5.18
N THR A 72 9.09 -3.26 4.27
CA THR A 72 8.91 -1.83 4.00
C THR A 72 7.54 -1.56 3.38
N VAL A 73 7.11 -2.41 2.45
CA VAL A 73 5.77 -2.30 1.86
C VAL A 73 4.71 -2.53 2.92
N SER A 74 4.89 -3.55 3.75
CA SER A 74 3.94 -3.87 4.81
C SER A 74 3.76 -2.70 5.77
N ASP A 75 4.85 -2.11 6.24
CA ASP A 75 4.81 -0.98 7.16
C ASP A 75 4.12 0.23 6.53
N ALA A 76 4.45 0.54 5.28
CA ALA A 76 3.86 1.67 4.58
C ALA A 76 2.35 1.46 4.36
N ALA A 77 1.94 0.23 4.06
CA ALA A 77 0.54 -0.10 3.85
C ALA A 77 -0.27 0.06 5.14
N PHE A 78 0.27 -0.44 6.27
CA PHE A 78 -0.41 -0.29 7.55
C PHE A 78 -0.46 1.16 8.03
N GLU A 79 0.56 1.96 7.71
CA GLU A 79 0.55 3.38 8.00
C GLU A 79 -0.57 4.09 7.25
N LEU A 80 -0.74 3.78 5.97
CA LEU A 80 -1.81 4.34 5.17
C LEU A 80 -3.17 3.93 5.72
N GLU A 81 -3.34 2.66 6.02
CA GLU A 81 -4.58 2.14 6.60
C GLU A 81 -4.96 2.91 7.86
N ALA A 82 -3.98 3.11 8.75
CA ALA A 82 -4.23 3.79 10.02
C ALA A 82 -4.70 5.23 9.81
N ARG A 83 -4.11 5.95 8.87
CA ARG A 83 -4.51 7.32 8.59
C ARG A 83 -5.90 7.41 7.99
N ILE A 84 -6.24 6.48 7.11
CA ILE A 84 -7.57 6.44 6.52
C ILE A 84 -8.61 6.10 7.59
N ALA A 85 -8.30 5.14 8.46
CA ALA A 85 -9.22 4.75 9.54
C ALA A 85 -9.53 5.93 10.46
N VAL A 86 -8.53 6.73 10.82
CA VAL A 86 -8.73 7.91 11.63
C VAL A 86 -9.66 8.90 10.95
N ARG A 87 -9.45 9.15 9.65
CA ARG A 87 -10.29 10.11 8.92
C ARG A 87 -11.73 9.62 8.74
N ARG A 88 -11.91 8.33 8.52
CA ARG A 88 -13.25 7.75 8.34
C ARG A 88 -14.01 7.61 9.65
N GLY A 89 -13.29 7.58 10.75
CA GLY A 89 -13.89 7.58 12.07
C GLY A 89 -14.25 9.01 12.49
N GLU A 90 -14.05 9.29 13.76
CA GLU A 90 -14.35 10.60 14.31
C GLU A 90 -13.16 11.55 14.27
N GLY A 91 -12.00 11.02 13.88
CA GLY A 91 -10.78 11.80 13.86
C GLY A 91 -10.69 12.72 12.66
N GLU A 92 -9.81 13.70 12.80
CA GLU A 92 -9.56 14.66 11.74
C GLU A 92 -8.16 14.50 11.17
N SER A 93 -7.85 13.26 10.73
CA SER A 93 -6.59 13.09 10.06
C SER A 93 -6.59 13.98 8.83
N PRO A 94 -5.64 14.90 8.68
CA PRO A 94 -5.61 15.77 7.52
C PRO A 94 -5.50 14.96 6.25
N PHE A 95 -6.18 15.41 5.21
CA PHE A 95 -6.14 14.73 3.92
C PHE A 95 -4.71 14.65 3.39
N ALA A 96 -3.90 15.67 3.69
CA ALA A 96 -2.49 15.69 3.30
C ALA A 96 -1.69 14.53 3.89
N GLU A 97 -2.03 14.08 5.10
CA GLU A 97 -1.35 12.92 5.70
C GLU A 97 -1.65 11.63 4.93
N ILE A 98 -2.89 11.49 4.47
CA ILE A 98 -3.27 10.34 3.65
C ILE A 98 -2.48 10.36 2.35
N GLU A 99 -2.37 11.53 1.72
CA GLU A 99 -1.57 11.68 0.51
C GLU A 99 -0.12 11.31 0.73
N ASP A 100 0.46 11.78 1.81
CA ASP A 100 1.86 11.51 2.12
C ASP A 100 2.09 10.01 2.33
N ARG A 101 1.18 9.36 3.05
CA ARG A 101 1.30 7.92 3.30
C ARG A 101 1.05 7.11 2.03
N LEU A 102 0.14 7.57 1.19
CA LEU A 102 -0.10 6.92 -0.09
C LEU A 102 1.13 7.05 -1.00
N ALA A 103 1.72 8.24 -1.06
CA ALA A 103 2.95 8.45 -1.85
C ALA A 103 4.08 7.57 -1.34
N ALA A 104 4.21 7.45 -0.01
CA ALA A 104 5.23 6.59 0.60
C ALA A 104 5.01 5.13 0.21
N LEU A 105 3.77 4.65 0.27
CA LEU A 105 3.45 3.27 -0.11
C LEU A 105 3.75 3.04 -1.60
N LEU A 106 3.34 3.95 -2.47
CA LEU A 106 3.61 3.82 -3.90
C LEU A 106 5.12 3.79 -4.16
N GLY A 107 5.89 4.59 -3.42
CA GLY A 107 7.34 4.57 -3.52
C GLY A 107 7.95 3.23 -3.13
N THR A 108 7.46 2.62 -2.05
CA THR A 108 7.96 1.30 -1.62
C THR A 108 7.60 0.22 -2.64
N LEU A 109 6.41 0.30 -3.24
CA LEU A 109 6.00 -0.65 -4.27
C LEU A 109 6.85 -0.53 -5.52
N GLU A 110 7.14 0.70 -5.97
CA GLU A 110 8.00 0.93 -7.12
C GLU A 110 9.40 0.38 -6.87
N GLU A 111 9.94 0.59 -5.68
CA GLU A 111 11.25 0.10 -5.32
C GLU A 111 11.27 -1.43 -5.28
N ALA A 112 10.27 -2.04 -4.66
CA ALA A 112 10.16 -3.50 -4.59
C ALA A 112 10.08 -4.11 -5.98
N LEU A 113 9.33 -3.49 -6.89
CA LEU A 113 9.17 -3.98 -8.25
C LEU A 113 10.44 -3.82 -9.09
N ARG A 114 11.27 -2.82 -8.79
CA ARG A 114 12.54 -2.64 -9.50
C ARG A 114 13.59 -3.65 -9.09
N GLU A 115 13.53 -4.17 -7.88
CA GLU A 115 14.50 -5.11 -7.35
C GLU A 115 14.28 -6.57 -7.78
N ARG A 116 13.32 -6.81 -8.62
CA ARG A 116 13.00 -8.16 -9.08
C ARG A 116 13.93 -8.66 -10.16
#